data_df1cc9196d08f1e590772d88ad87fe95
#
_entry.id   df1cc9196d08f1e590772d88ad87fe95
#
_cell.length_a   1.000
_cell.length_b   1.000
_cell.length_c   1.000
_cell.angle_alpha   90.00
_cell.angle_beta   90.00
_cell.angle_gamma   90.00
#
_symmetry.space_group_name_H-M   'P 1'
#
loop_
_entity.id
_entity.type
_entity.pdbx_description
1 polymer ?
#
loop_
_entity_poly.entity_id
_entity_poly.type
_entity_poly.pdbx_seq_one_letter_code
_entity_poly.pdbx_strand_id
1 'polypeptide(L)'
;PLKIGSDRRYAETLEALIADDNYSPEAALHEIEDHPEKYGSFETRICRQTLYAYIDKGVFLRLTNKALPFKGSRRKKKTKHVQRGKQQPKGESIEKRPPEIDGRQEFGHWEMDLVVSCRGGHKCLLVLTERVTRMEVIRLIRDKSAASVVRALDTMERKWGTRFPQVFQSITMDNGSEFADYIGIERSVYKRCESKRTRT
;
A
#
# COMPACT_ATOMS: atom_id res chain seq x y z
N PRO A 1 -5.62 37.28 -19.35
CA PRO A 1 -4.20 37.44 -19.04
C PRO A 1 -3.79 36.42 -17.98
N LEU A 2 -2.58 35.88 -18.11
CA LEU A 2 -2.00 34.93 -17.14
C LEU A 2 -1.60 35.71 -15.89
N LYS A 3 -2.04 35.29 -14.69
CA LYS A 3 -1.69 35.95 -13.42
C LYS A 3 -0.18 36.08 -13.21
N ILE A 4 0.57 35.05 -13.69
CA ILE A 4 2.05 35.00 -13.55
C ILE A 4 2.79 35.81 -14.61
N GLY A 5 2.09 36.32 -15.64
CA GLY A 5 2.73 37.03 -16.76
C GLY A 5 3.25 38.43 -16.41
N SER A 6 2.75 39.02 -15.30
CA SER A 6 3.20 40.33 -14.80
C SER A 6 4.36 40.22 -13.80
N ASP A 7 4.65 39.02 -13.29
CA ASP A 7 5.69 38.80 -12.29
C ASP A 7 6.69 37.72 -12.78
N ARG A 8 7.60 38.15 -13.63
CA ARG A 8 8.61 37.27 -14.23
C ARG A 8 9.53 36.65 -13.16
N ARG A 9 9.87 37.39 -12.13
CA ARG A 9 10.75 36.94 -11.05
C ARG A 9 10.08 35.78 -10.26
N TYR A 10 8.80 35.88 -10.01
CA TYR A 10 8.02 34.82 -9.36
C TYR A 10 8.00 33.53 -10.20
N ALA A 11 7.83 33.68 -11.52
CA ALA A 11 7.86 32.53 -12.43
C ALA A 11 9.23 31.85 -12.46
N GLU A 12 10.32 32.61 -12.55
CA GLU A 12 11.70 32.12 -12.56
C GLU A 12 12.05 31.42 -11.23
N THR A 13 11.59 31.95 -10.09
CA THR A 13 11.79 31.33 -8.77
C THR A 13 11.08 29.98 -8.67
N LEU A 14 9.83 29.89 -9.13
CA LEU A 14 9.09 28.62 -9.17
C LEU A 14 9.75 27.60 -10.11
N GLU A 15 10.26 28.05 -11.26
CA GLU A 15 11.00 27.17 -12.18
C GLU A 15 12.25 26.59 -11.52
N ALA A 16 13.06 27.41 -10.86
CA ALA A 16 14.27 26.98 -10.19
C ALA A 16 13.96 25.95 -9.09
N LEU A 17 13.02 26.26 -8.20
CA LEU A 17 12.67 25.37 -7.12
C LEU A 17 12.16 24.00 -7.62
N ILE A 18 11.34 23.98 -8.68
CA ILE A 18 10.74 22.74 -9.16
C ILE A 18 11.66 21.97 -10.11
N ALA A 19 12.32 22.66 -11.04
CA ALA A 19 13.14 22.01 -12.08
C ALA A 19 14.57 21.71 -11.62
N ASP A 20 15.18 22.59 -10.83
CA ASP A 20 16.58 22.48 -10.42
C ASP A 20 16.69 21.85 -9.01
N ASP A 21 15.87 22.29 -8.05
CA ASP A 21 15.90 21.83 -6.66
C ASP A 21 14.95 20.66 -6.37
N ASN A 22 14.20 20.18 -7.37
CA ASN A 22 13.28 19.04 -7.28
C ASN A 22 12.16 19.20 -6.25
N TYR A 23 11.73 20.42 -5.94
CA TYR A 23 10.55 20.63 -5.11
C TYR A 23 9.28 20.16 -5.83
N SER A 24 8.32 19.66 -5.09
CA SER A 24 6.97 19.50 -5.65
C SER A 24 6.34 20.88 -5.89
N PRO A 25 5.41 21.04 -6.84
CA PRO A 25 4.78 22.35 -7.08
C PRO A 25 4.13 22.95 -5.83
N GLU A 26 3.56 22.13 -4.96
CA GLU A 26 2.96 22.56 -3.70
C GLU A 26 4.05 23.02 -2.70
N ALA A 27 5.10 22.23 -2.55
CA ALA A 27 6.22 22.59 -1.68
C ALA A 27 6.93 23.87 -2.13
N ALA A 28 7.07 24.10 -3.44
CA ALA A 28 7.66 25.33 -3.96
C ALA A 28 6.81 26.58 -3.66
N LEU A 29 5.48 26.45 -3.68
CA LEU A 29 4.60 27.56 -3.28
C LEU A 29 4.76 27.90 -1.80
N HIS A 30 4.77 26.88 -0.93
CA HIS A 30 4.97 27.08 0.51
C HIS A 30 6.37 27.61 0.83
N GLU A 31 7.41 27.08 0.20
CA GLU A 31 8.78 27.56 0.40
C GLU A 31 8.92 29.06 0.13
N ILE A 32 8.27 29.56 -0.92
CA ILE A 32 8.27 31.00 -1.25
C ILE A 32 7.47 31.80 -0.22
N GLU A 33 6.34 31.27 0.24
CA GLU A 33 5.47 31.96 1.21
C GLU A 33 6.09 32.00 2.61
N ASP A 34 6.76 30.93 3.02
CA ASP A 34 7.32 30.77 4.36
C ASP A 34 8.68 31.49 4.51
N HIS A 35 9.39 31.73 3.39
CA HIS A 35 10.73 32.33 3.39
C HIS A 35 10.83 33.64 2.57
N PRO A 36 10.06 34.68 2.89
CA PRO A 36 10.13 35.95 2.18
C PRO A 36 11.50 36.65 2.33
N GLU A 37 12.26 36.36 3.37
CA GLU A 37 13.61 36.86 3.59
C GLU A 37 14.61 36.31 2.53
N LYS A 38 14.37 35.11 1.99
CA LYS A 38 15.22 34.46 1.00
C LYS A 38 14.84 34.80 -0.42
N TYR A 39 13.55 34.82 -0.70
CA TYR A 39 13.04 34.97 -2.07
C TYR A 39 12.51 36.38 -2.36
N GLY A 40 12.26 37.18 -1.33
CA GLY A 40 11.58 38.47 -1.41
C GLY A 40 10.07 38.35 -1.43
N SER A 41 9.39 39.48 -1.33
CA SER A 41 7.95 39.53 -1.44
C SER A 41 7.51 39.61 -2.90
N PHE A 42 6.48 38.87 -3.25
CA PHE A 42 5.85 38.85 -4.56
C PHE A 42 4.41 39.37 -4.46
N GLU A 43 4.01 40.22 -5.40
CA GLU A 43 2.62 40.69 -5.49
C GLU A 43 1.70 39.59 -6.05
N THR A 44 2.25 38.72 -6.89
CA THR A 44 1.50 37.63 -7.53
C THR A 44 1.46 36.40 -6.64
N ARG A 45 0.24 35.93 -6.39
CA ARG A 45 0.01 34.63 -5.74
C ARG A 45 -0.86 33.76 -6.60
N ILE A 46 -0.45 32.51 -6.77
CA ILE A 46 -1.23 31.48 -7.49
C ILE A 46 -1.44 30.25 -6.62
N CYS A 47 -2.59 29.65 -6.74
CA CYS A 47 -2.85 28.39 -6.03
C CYS A 47 -2.23 27.18 -6.78
N ARG A 48 -2.10 26.08 -6.06
CA ARG A 48 -1.59 24.80 -6.60
C ARG A 48 -2.24 24.40 -7.94
N GLN A 49 -3.55 24.47 -8.04
CA GLN A 49 -4.29 24.12 -9.26
C GLN A 49 -3.91 24.98 -10.46
N THR A 50 -3.73 26.29 -10.23
CA THR A 50 -3.30 27.23 -11.25
C THR A 50 -1.87 26.94 -11.71
N LEU A 51 -0.97 26.62 -10.77
CA LEU A 51 0.41 26.26 -11.09
C LEU A 51 0.47 25.00 -11.96
N TYR A 52 -0.25 23.94 -11.61
CA TYR A 52 -0.33 22.75 -12.46
C TYR A 52 -0.94 23.04 -13.84
N ALA A 53 -1.97 23.86 -13.91
CA ALA A 53 -2.56 24.25 -15.20
C ALA A 53 -1.57 25.04 -16.08
N TYR A 54 -0.73 25.88 -15.48
CA TYR A 54 0.30 26.62 -16.22
C TYR A 54 1.43 25.71 -16.69
N ILE A 55 1.84 24.72 -15.90
CA ILE A 55 2.80 23.70 -16.31
C ILE A 55 2.24 22.88 -17.49
N ASP A 56 0.98 22.46 -17.40
CA ASP A 56 0.31 21.72 -18.48
C ASP A 56 0.19 22.50 -19.78
N LYS A 57 -0.01 23.82 -19.69
CA LYS A 57 -0.10 24.75 -20.83
C LYS A 57 1.25 25.16 -21.38
N GLY A 58 2.36 24.79 -20.74
CA GLY A 58 3.70 25.20 -21.16
C GLY A 58 3.97 26.69 -21.01
N VAL A 59 3.44 27.32 -19.97
CA VAL A 59 3.63 28.75 -19.66
C VAL A 59 5.07 29.06 -19.26
N PHE A 60 5.72 28.09 -18.63
CA PHE A 60 7.10 28.20 -18.16
C PHE A 60 8.10 27.83 -19.27
N LEU A 61 9.31 28.41 -19.22
CA LEU A 61 10.33 28.16 -20.23
C LEU A 61 11.00 26.78 -20.07
N ARG A 62 11.36 26.42 -18.84
CA ARG A 62 12.11 25.19 -18.54
C ARG A 62 11.25 24.14 -17.84
N LEU A 63 10.24 24.57 -17.09
CA LEU A 63 9.40 23.70 -16.31
C LEU A 63 8.31 23.03 -17.16
N THR A 64 8.42 21.74 -17.32
CA THR A 64 7.47 20.92 -18.07
C THR A 64 6.92 19.77 -17.20
N ASN A 65 5.89 19.09 -17.66
CA ASN A 65 5.35 17.90 -16.98
C ASN A 65 6.39 16.80 -16.73
N LYS A 66 7.51 16.81 -17.42
CA LYS A 66 8.60 15.83 -17.22
C LYS A 66 9.35 16.05 -15.90
N ALA A 67 9.41 17.29 -15.42
CA ALA A 67 10.02 17.62 -14.13
C ALA A 67 9.15 17.21 -12.94
N LEU A 68 7.88 16.87 -13.16
CA LEU A 68 6.97 16.48 -12.08
C LEU A 68 7.12 15.01 -11.73
N PRO A 69 7.23 14.63 -10.43
CA PRO A 69 7.46 13.25 -9.97
C PRO A 69 6.50 12.20 -10.53
N PHE A 70 5.22 12.58 -10.70
CA PHE A 70 4.19 11.67 -11.17
C PHE A 70 3.78 11.84 -12.63
N LYS A 71 3.92 13.03 -13.22
CA LYS A 71 3.56 13.29 -14.62
C LYS A 71 4.67 12.95 -15.60
N GLY A 72 5.93 12.95 -15.16
CA GLY A 72 7.08 12.50 -15.94
C GLY A 72 7.10 10.98 -16.18
N SER A 73 6.40 10.22 -15.37
CA SER A 73 6.26 8.78 -15.58
C SER A 73 5.33 8.52 -16.77
N ARG A 74 5.85 7.79 -17.79
CA ARG A 74 5.04 7.33 -18.93
C ARG A 74 3.71 6.82 -18.42
N ARG A 75 2.58 7.34 -18.95
CA ARG A 75 1.26 6.73 -18.77
C ARG A 75 1.39 5.23 -19.02
N LYS A 76 1.32 4.43 -17.97
CA LYS A 76 1.20 2.99 -18.13
C LYS A 76 0.01 2.77 -19.07
N LYS A 77 0.24 2.12 -20.23
CA LYS A 77 -0.85 1.63 -21.07
C LYS A 77 -1.84 0.98 -20.09
N LYS A 78 -3.09 1.44 -20.07
CA LYS A 78 -4.15 0.78 -19.32
C LYS A 78 -4.13 -0.68 -19.76
N THR A 79 -3.55 -1.56 -18.96
CA THR A 79 -3.71 -3.00 -19.14
C THR A 79 -5.22 -3.21 -19.13
N LYS A 80 -5.76 -3.80 -20.22
CA LYS A 80 -7.16 -4.20 -20.26
C LYS A 80 -7.45 -4.89 -18.95
N HIS A 81 -8.42 -4.38 -18.22
CA HIS A 81 -8.87 -4.99 -16.97
C HIS A 81 -9.35 -6.39 -17.36
N VAL A 82 -8.51 -7.39 -17.16
CA VAL A 82 -8.93 -8.77 -17.30
C VAL A 82 -10.00 -8.95 -16.23
N GLN A 83 -11.26 -9.05 -16.65
CA GLN A 83 -12.34 -9.44 -15.75
C GLN A 83 -11.92 -10.79 -15.18
N ARG A 84 -11.38 -10.78 -13.95
CA ARG A 84 -11.20 -12.02 -13.20
C ARG A 84 -12.59 -12.58 -13.02
N GLY A 85 -12.85 -13.73 -13.62
CA GLY A 85 -14.09 -14.46 -13.41
C GLY A 85 -14.33 -14.52 -11.89
N LYS A 86 -15.59 -14.40 -11.46
CA LYS A 86 -15.98 -14.53 -10.06
C LYS A 86 -15.44 -15.87 -9.57
N GLN A 87 -14.26 -15.85 -8.94
CA GLN A 87 -13.77 -17.05 -8.25
C GLN A 87 -14.72 -17.29 -7.09
N GLN A 88 -15.25 -18.50 -7.01
CA GLN A 88 -16.05 -18.89 -5.86
C GLN A 88 -15.22 -18.72 -4.59
N PRO A 89 -15.79 -18.18 -3.50
CA PRO A 89 -15.08 -18.04 -2.23
C PRO A 89 -14.55 -19.39 -1.80
N LYS A 90 -13.26 -19.43 -1.48
CA LYS A 90 -12.59 -20.61 -0.97
C LYS A 90 -12.47 -20.45 0.53
N GLY A 91 -13.13 -21.32 1.30
CA GLY A 91 -13.23 -21.21 2.76
C GLY A 91 -14.58 -20.68 3.24
N GLU A 92 -14.71 -20.36 4.52
CA GLU A 92 -15.93 -19.76 5.07
C GLU A 92 -16.05 -18.29 4.65
N SER A 93 -17.28 -17.89 4.26
CA SER A 93 -17.55 -16.49 3.92
C SER A 93 -17.44 -15.61 5.17
N ILE A 94 -16.85 -14.42 5.01
CA ILE A 94 -16.78 -13.40 6.06
C ILE A 94 -18.16 -13.02 6.62
N GLU A 95 -19.24 -13.22 5.84
CA GLU A 95 -20.61 -12.98 6.27
C GLU A 95 -21.07 -13.95 7.37
N LYS A 96 -20.40 -15.11 7.51
CA LYS A 96 -20.67 -16.09 8.55
C LYS A 96 -19.83 -15.87 9.81
N ARG A 97 -19.06 -14.79 9.85
CA ARG A 97 -18.22 -14.48 11.00
C ARG A 97 -19.07 -14.22 12.24
N PRO A 98 -18.74 -14.84 13.40
CA PRO A 98 -19.43 -14.54 14.66
C PRO A 98 -19.32 -13.04 15.01
N PRO A 99 -20.42 -12.43 15.52
CA PRO A 99 -20.45 -11.00 15.87
C PRO A 99 -19.40 -10.60 16.91
N GLU A 100 -19.02 -11.52 17.80
CA GLU A 100 -18.00 -11.31 18.84
C GLU A 100 -16.64 -10.96 18.21
N ILE A 101 -16.33 -11.57 17.06
CA ILE A 101 -15.07 -11.32 16.33
C ILE A 101 -15.11 -9.93 15.68
N ASP A 102 -16.26 -9.51 15.18
CA ASP A 102 -16.41 -8.18 14.56
C ASP A 102 -16.29 -7.04 15.57
N GLY A 103 -16.71 -7.27 16.80
CA GLY A 103 -16.60 -6.34 17.91
C GLY A 103 -15.16 -6.06 18.38
N ARG A 104 -14.17 -6.82 17.89
CA ARG A 104 -12.75 -6.70 18.28
C ARG A 104 -12.52 -6.68 19.79
N GLN A 105 -13.23 -7.54 20.51
CA GLN A 105 -13.13 -7.59 21.97
C GLN A 105 -12.29 -8.76 22.45
N GLU A 106 -12.12 -9.78 21.61
CA GLU A 106 -11.41 -11.00 21.95
C GLU A 106 -10.08 -11.09 21.17
N PHE A 107 -8.99 -11.42 21.89
CA PHE A 107 -7.69 -11.69 21.32
C PHE A 107 -7.65 -13.03 20.57
N GLY A 108 -6.86 -13.09 19.51
CA GLY A 108 -6.65 -14.35 18.78
C GLY A 108 -7.24 -14.37 17.38
N HIS A 109 -7.84 -13.28 16.94
CA HIS A 109 -8.41 -13.14 15.61
C HIS A 109 -7.50 -12.26 14.73
N TRP A 110 -6.98 -12.85 13.66
CA TRP A 110 -5.94 -12.26 12.84
C TRP A 110 -6.43 -11.95 11.43
N GLU A 111 -5.89 -10.89 10.86
CA GLU A 111 -6.00 -10.55 9.45
C GLU A 111 -4.66 -10.88 8.79
N MET A 112 -4.69 -11.70 7.73
CA MET A 112 -3.49 -12.14 7.03
C MET A 112 -3.44 -11.52 5.63
N ASP A 113 -2.31 -10.91 5.31
CA ASP A 113 -2.06 -10.28 4.02
C ASP A 113 -0.64 -10.57 3.54
N LEU A 114 -0.38 -10.29 2.27
CA LEU A 114 0.91 -10.53 1.63
C LEU A 114 1.48 -9.25 1.02
N VAL A 115 2.61 -8.81 1.54
CA VAL A 115 3.37 -7.70 0.97
C VAL A 115 4.37 -8.23 -0.04
N VAL A 116 4.14 -7.90 -1.31
CA VAL A 116 5.04 -8.31 -2.41
C VAL A 116 6.19 -7.34 -2.55
N SER A 117 7.37 -7.89 -2.92
CA SER A 117 8.57 -7.11 -3.21
C SER A 117 8.40 -6.24 -4.46
N CYS A 118 9.37 -5.36 -4.71
CA CYS A 118 9.45 -4.56 -5.94
C CYS A 118 9.56 -5.46 -7.18
N ARG A 119 9.42 -4.85 -8.37
CA ARG A 119 9.55 -5.57 -9.64
C ARG A 119 10.89 -6.31 -9.73
N GLY A 120 10.80 -7.62 -10.02
CA GLY A 120 11.95 -8.53 -10.11
C GLY A 120 12.30 -9.25 -8.80
N GLY A 121 11.74 -8.87 -7.66
CA GLY A 121 11.87 -9.60 -6.41
C GLY A 121 10.86 -10.74 -6.32
N HIS A 122 11.31 -11.92 -5.90
CA HIS A 122 10.42 -13.07 -5.69
C HIS A 122 9.93 -13.19 -4.25
N LYS A 123 10.71 -12.69 -3.28
CA LYS A 123 10.41 -12.80 -1.86
C LYS A 123 9.24 -11.89 -1.48
N CYS A 124 8.41 -12.37 -0.55
CA CYS A 124 7.26 -11.65 -0.03
C CYS A 124 7.27 -11.66 1.50
N LEU A 125 6.58 -10.73 2.11
CA LEU A 125 6.34 -10.74 3.55
C LEU A 125 4.90 -11.19 3.79
N LEU A 126 4.74 -12.29 4.52
CA LEU A 126 3.46 -12.70 5.07
C LEU A 126 3.27 -11.94 6.37
N VAL A 127 2.21 -11.15 6.43
CA VAL A 127 1.87 -10.30 7.58
C VAL A 127 0.59 -10.81 8.19
N LEU A 128 0.61 -11.07 9.51
CA LEU A 128 -0.57 -11.37 10.29
C LEU A 128 -0.74 -10.26 11.31
N THR A 129 -1.86 -9.55 11.27
CA THR A 129 -2.19 -8.46 12.20
C THR A 129 -3.30 -8.92 13.13
N GLU A 130 -3.07 -8.87 14.43
CA GLU A 130 -4.08 -9.20 15.45
C GLU A 130 -5.07 -8.03 15.59
N ARG A 131 -6.37 -8.35 15.61
CA ARG A 131 -7.44 -7.36 15.41
C ARG A 131 -7.67 -6.44 16.60
N VAL A 132 -7.40 -6.88 17.83
CA VAL A 132 -7.60 -6.12 19.07
C VAL A 132 -6.35 -5.29 19.38
N THR A 133 -5.23 -5.96 19.50
CA THR A 133 -3.96 -5.35 19.94
C THR A 133 -3.20 -4.65 18.84
N ARG A 134 -3.53 -4.95 17.57
CA ARG A 134 -2.78 -4.52 16.38
C ARG A 134 -1.33 -5.04 16.34
N MET A 135 -1.04 -6.05 17.13
CA MET A 135 0.24 -6.75 17.08
C MET A 135 0.43 -7.43 15.74
N GLU A 136 1.64 -7.34 15.20
CA GLU A 136 1.97 -7.92 13.91
C GLU A 136 2.98 -9.05 14.04
N VAL A 137 2.74 -10.12 13.29
CA VAL A 137 3.69 -11.21 13.06
C VAL A 137 4.07 -11.21 11.59
N ILE A 138 5.34 -10.89 11.30
CA ILE A 138 5.84 -10.79 9.94
C ILE A 138 6.77 -11.97 9.65
N ARG A 139 6.57 -12.63 8.49
CA ARG A 139 7.40 -13.74 8.01
C ARG A 139 7.86 -13.51 6.59
N LEU A 140 9.15 -13.63 6.36
CA LEU A 140 9.70 -13.65 5.02
C LEU A 140 9.39 -15.01 4.38
N ILE A 141 8.71 -15.02 3.25
CA ILE A 141 8.41 -16.20 2.46
C ILE A 141 9.09 -16.13 1.09
N ARG A 142 9.33 -17.31 0.49
CA ARG A 142 10.11 -17.44 -0.73
C ARG A 142 9.47 -16.76 -1.94
N ASP A 143 8.15 -16.90 -2.08
CA ASP A 143 7.39 -16.45 -3.23
C ASP A 143 5.90 -16.29 -2.87
N LYS A 144 5.12 -15.70 -3.80
CA LYS A 144 3.67 -15.50 -3.71
C LYS A 144 2.89 -16.76 -4.08
N SER A 145 3.18 -17.91 -3.48
CA SER A 145 2.44 -19.15 -3.71
C SER A 145 1.71 -19.63 -2.47
N ALA A 146 0.58 -20.32 -2.65
CA ALA A 146 -0.17 -20.93 -1.55
C ALA A 146 0.70 -21.90 -0.74
N ALA A 147 1.56 -22.66 -1.41
CA ALA A 147 2.50 -23.57 -0.74
C ALA A 147 3.49 -22.84 0.17
N SER A 148 3.93 -21.62 -0.20
CA SER A 148 4.83 -20.82 0.64
C SER A 148 4.13 -20.25 1.86
N VAL A 149 2.86 -19.87 1.74
CA VAL A 149 2.00 -19.44 2.86
C VAL A 149 1.78 -20.58 3.85
N VAL A 150 1.34 -21.75 3.36
CA VAL A 150 1.12 -22.94 4.20
C VAL A 150 2.41 -23.32 4.94
N ARG A 151 3.55 -23.35 4.26
CA ARG A 151 4.85 -23.68 4.86
C ARG A 151 5.27 -22.69 5.94
N ALA A 152 4.95 -21.39 5.78
CA ALA A 152 5.20 -20.39 6.81
C ALA A 152 4.38 -20.65 8.06
N LEU A 153 3.08 -20.93 7.89
CA LEU A 153 2.18 -21.29 9.00
C LEU A 153 2.61 -22.59 9.68
N ASP A 154 3.04 -23.61 8.91
CA ASP A 154 3.60 -24.85 9.45
C ASP A 154 4.82 -24.60 10.35
N THR A 155 5.69 -23.71 9.91
CA THR A 155 6.87 -23.32 10.68
C THR A 155 6.49 -22.58 11.95
N MET A 156 5.50 -21.70 11.86
CA MET A 156 4.96 -20.98 13.01
C MET A 156 4.33 -21.96 14.02
N GLU A 157 3.50 -22.88 13.55
CA GLU A 157 2.85 -23.88 14.41
C GLU A 157 3.89 -24.74 15.13
N ARG A 158 4.93 -25.23 14.43
CA ARG A 158 6.04 -25.96 15.09
C ARG A 158 6.73 -25.14 16.17
N LYS A 159 6.90 -23.85 15.95
CA LYS A 159 7.54 -22.95 16.92
C LYS A 159 6.67 -22.70 18.16
N TRP A 160 5.36 -22.53 17.96
CA TRP A 160 4.41 -22.22 19.04
C TRP A 160 3.84 -23.48 19.71
N GLY A 161 3.92 -24.64 19.05
CA GLY A 161 3.45 -25.91 19.57
C GLY A 161 1.96 -25.88 19.90
N THR A 162 1.58 -26.41 21.04
CA THR A 162 0.19 -26.48 21.51
C THR A 162 -0.45 -25.12 21.79
N ARG A 163 0.34 -24.03 21.84
CA ARG A 163 -0.16 -22.67 22.03
C ARG A 163 -0.68 -22.06 20.73
N PHE A 164 -0.31 -22.62 19.58
CA PHE A 164 -0.67 -22.03 18.28
C PHE A 164 -2.18 -21.82 18.13
N PRO A 165 -3.08 -22.82 18.34
CA PRO A 165 -4.52 -22.61 18.21
C PRO A 165 -5.12 -21.68 19.26
N GLN A 166 -4.45 -21.45 20.38
CA GLN A 166 -4.87 -20.48 21.40
C GLN A 166 -4.58 -19.04 20.99
N VAL A 167 -3.48 -18.84 20.29
CA VAL A 167 -3.04 -17.52 19.81
C VAL A 167 -3.65 -17.19 18.46
N PHE A 168 -3.76 -18.15 17.55
CA PHE A 168 -4.29 -17.98 16.20
C PHE A 168 -5.64 -18.71 16.09
N GLN A 169 -6.66 -18.20 16.79
CA GLN A 169 -7.98 -18.81 16.84
C GLN A 169 -8.68 -18.76 15.49
N SER A 170 -8.63 -17.59 14.81
CA SER A 170 -9.06 -17.45 13.43
C SER A 170 -8.16 -16.55 12.61
N ILE A 171 -8.08 -16.82 11.31
CA ILE A 171 -7.32 -16.02 10.36
C ILE A 171 -8.25 -15.64 9.21
N THR A 172 -8.44 -14.35 9.02
CA THR A 172 -9.18 -13.79 7.88
C THR A 172 -8.19 -13.37 6.79
N MET A 173 -8.54 -13.66 5.54
CA MET A 173 -7.72 -13.32 4.38
C MET A 173 -8.62 -12.94 3.20
N ASP A 174 -8.06 -12.29 2.20
CA ASP A 174 -8.76 -12.05 0.95
C ASP A 174 -8.80 -13.31 0.05
N ASN A 175 -9.50 -13.22 -1.08
CA ASN A 175 -9.56 -14.31 -2.07
C ASN A 175 -8.36 -14.34 -3.01
N GLY A 176 -7.18 -13.95 -2.57
CA GLY A 176 -5.95 -13.99 -3.34
C GLY A 176 -5.56 -15.43 -3.75
N SER A 177 -4.85 -15.57 -4.86
CA SER A 177 -4.34 -16.88 -5.31
C SER A 177 -3.37 -17.51 -4.33
N GLU A 178 -2.70 -16.70 -3.53
CA GLU A 178 -1.79 -17.07 -2.46
C GLU A 178 -2.47 -17.73 -1.27
N PHE A 179 -3.77 -17.51 -1.11
CA PHE A 179 -4.59 -18.11 -0.06
C PHE A 179 -5.53 -19.21 -0.60
N ALA A 180 -5.30 -19.66 -1.83
CA ALA A 180 -6.16 -20.65 -2.49
C ALA A 180 -6.19 -22.02 -1.79
N ASP A 181 -5.16 -22.37 -1.01
CA ASP A 181 -5.10 -23.61 -0.23
C ASP A 181 -5.55 -23.40 1.22
N TYR A 182 -6.83 -23.03 1.37
CA TYR A 182 -7.41 -22.81 2.71
C TYR A 182 -7.39 -24.09 3.57
N ILE A 183 -7.51 -25.27 2.96
CA ILE A 183 -7.41 -26.56 3.65
C ILE A 183 -6.02 -26.73 4.26
N GLY A 184 -4.97 -26.42 3.50
CA GLY A 184 -3.59 -26.43 3.99
C GLY A 184 -3.36 -25.37 5.09
N ILE A 185 -4.02 -24.22 5.00
CA ILE A 185 -3.94 -23.15 6.01
C ILE A 185 -4.60 -23.62 7.33
N GLU A 186 -5.73 -24.31 7.27
CA GLU A 186 -6.43 -24.81 8.46
C GLU A 186 -5.80 -26.06 9.07
N ARG A 187 -5.15 -26.89 8.28
CA ARG A 187 -4.64 -28.18 8.69
C ARG A 187 -3.43 -28.05 9.63
N SER A 188 -3.48 -28.76 10.77
CA SER A 188 -2.34 -28.86 11.68
C SER A 188 -1.20 -29.70 11.09
N VAL A 189 0.05 -29.34 11.37
CA VAL A 189 1.24 -30.15 11.06
C VAL A 189 1.34 -31.40 11.94
N TYR A 190 0.67 -31.41 13.07
CA TYR A 190 0.66 -32.54 14.00
C TYR A 190 -0.39 -33.56 13.57
N LYS A 191 0.03 -34.61 12.89
CA LYS A 191 -0.82 -35.67 12.30
C LYS A 191 -1.76 -36.39 13.26
N ARG A 192 -1.60 -36.21 14.56
CA ARG A 192 -2.43 -36.84 15.61
C ARG A 192 -3.73 -36.07 15.92
N CYS A 193 -3.89 -34.90 15.35
CA CYS A 193 -5.05 -34.05 15.59
C CYS A 193 -5.85 -33.92 14.30
N GLU A 194 -7.05 -34.47 14.27
CA GLU A 194 -8.07 -34.13 13.26
C GLU A 194 -8.53 -32.68 13.41
N SER A 195 -8.06 -32.00 14.46
CA SER A 195 -8.39 -30.61 14.76
C SER A 195 -7.66 -29.67 13.81
N LYS A 196 -8.39 -28.70 13.35
CA LYS A 196 -7.82 -27.56 12.60
C LYS A 196 -6.89 -26.77 13.53
N ARG A 197 -5.73 -26.28 13.00
CA ARG A 197 -4.84 -25.38 13.75
C ARG A 197 -5.42 -23.99 13.92
N THR A 198 -6.30 -23.57 13.00
CA THR A 198 -6.99 -22.28 13.00
C THR A 198 -8.28 -22.41 12.19
N ARG A 199 -9.20 -21.46 12.34
CA ARG A 199 -10.38 -21.31 11.48
C ARG A 199 -10.10 -20.23 10.42
N THR A 200 -10.51 -20.45 9.19
CA THR A 200 -10.36 -19.47 8.09
C THR A 200 -11.72 -19.03 7.57
#